data_d4c67a98852eed079f1a322aa0b546d3
#
_entry.id   d4c67a98852eed079f1a322aa0b546d3
#
_cell.length_a   1.000
_cell.length_b   1.000
_cell.length_c   1.000
_cell.angle_alpha   90.00
_cell.angle_beta   90.00
_cell.angle_gamma   90.00
#
_symmetry.space_group_name_H-M   'P 1'
#
loop_
_entity.id
_entity.type
_entity.pdbx_description
1 polymer ?
#
loop_
_entity_poly.entity_id
_entity_poly.type
_entity_poly.pdbx_seq_one_letter_code
_entity_poly.pdbx_strand_id
1 'polypeptide(L)'
;MSDTGVDSAATPARGIETAARGVEAAARSVEAARLLARAREVLRIEAEAVAALAARIDERFAAACELILACRGRVVVTGMGKSGHVARKIAATLASTGTPSFFVHPAEASHGDLGMI
;
A
#
# COMPACT_ATOMS: atom_id res chain seq x y z
N MET A 1 -13.12 74.15 -24.49
CA MET A 1 -11.83 73.41 -24.54
C MET A 1 -12.15 72.04 -23.94
N SER A 2 -12.30 71.08 -24.83
CA SER A 2 -12.80 69.75 -24.53
C SER A 2 -11.61 68.85 -24.28
N ASP A 3 -11.50 68.33 -23.09
CA ASP A 3 -10.52 67.29 -22.74
C ASP A 3 -11.22 65.92 -22.97
N THR A 4 -10.79 65.27 -24.04
CA THR A 4 -11.18 63.91 -24.35
C THR A 4 -10.18 62.98 -23.70
N GLY A 5 -10.54 62.51 -22.46
CA GLY A 5 -9.82 61.42 -21.81
C GLY A 5 -9.82 60.17 -22.66
N VAL A 6 -8.65 59.82 -23.17
CA VAL A 6 -8.41 58.55 -23.87
C VAL A 6 -8.49 57.45 -22.87
N ASP A 7 -9.58 56.68 -22.91
CA ASP A 7 -9.74 55.47 -22.11
C ASP A 7 -8.67 54.46 -22.53
N SER A 8 -7.83 54.18 -21.55
CA SER A 8 -6.66 53.30 -21.69
C SER A 8 -7.14 51.90 -22.08
N ALA A 9 -6.64 51.43 -23.23
CA ALA A 9 -6.78 50.08 -23.70
C ALA A 9 -6.29 49.06 -22.64
N ALA A 10 -7.17 48.69 -21.73
CA ALA A 10 -6.98 47.60 -20.76
C ALA A 10 -7.12 46.28 -21.51
N THR A 11 -6.13 45.87 -22.14
CA THR A 11 -5.25 44.77 -21.82
C THR A 11 -5.68 43.39 -22.40
N PRO A 12 -5.20 43.04 -23.60
CA PRO A 12 -5.20 41.67 -24.09
C PRO A 12 -4.39 40.70 -23.19
N ALA A 13 -3.40 41.23 -22.46
CA ALA A 13 -2.56 40.44 -21.55
C ALA A 13 -3.35 39.75 -20.39
N ARG A 14 -4.29 40.45 -19.77
CA ARG A 14 -5.13 39.87 -18.70
C ARG A 14 -6.01 38.73 -19.20
N GLY A 15 -6.56 38.80 -20.38
CA GLY A 15 -7.35 37.74 -20.99
C GLY A 15 -6.54 36.49 -21.26
N ILE A 16 -5.29 36.65 -21.75
CA ILE A 16 -4.37 35.54 -22.02
C ILE A 16 -3.94 34.85 -20.71
N GLU A 17 -3.60 35.60 -19.66
CA GLU A 17 -3.28 35.03 -18.35
C GLU A 17 -4.44 34.25 -17.72
N THR A 18 -5.65 34.77 -17.82
CA THR A 18 -6.83 34.09 -17.30
C THR A 18 -7.11 32.80 -18.06
N ALA A 19 -6.98 32.82 -19.38
CA ALA A 19 -7.11 31.63 -20.20
C ALA A 19 -6.02 30.59 -19.89
N ALA A 20 -4.77 31.00 -19.73
CA ALA A 20 -3.67 30.12 -19.36
C ALA A 20 -3.89 29.44 -18.00
N ARG A 21 -4.31 30.17 -16.98
CA ARG A 21 -4.68 29.61 -15.65
C ARG A 21 -5.85 28.62 -15.73
N GLY A 22 -6.82 28.89 -16.58
CA GLY A 22 -7.95 27.99 -16.83
C GLY A 22 -7.48 26.67 -17.44
N VAL A 23 -6.60 26.71 -18.44
CA VAL A 23 -6.02 25.51 -19.06
C VAL A 23 -5.19 24.71 -18.07
N GLU A 24 -4.36 25.37 -17.26
CA GLU A 24 -3.57 24.69 -16.23
C GLU A 24 -4.46 24.06 -15.14
N ALA A 25 -5.54 24.73 -14.72
CA ALA A 25 -6.48 24.16 -13.76
C ALA A 25 -7.21 22.94 -14.34
N ALA A 26 -7.63 23.01 -15.61
CA ALA A 26 -8.23 21.89 -16.31
C ALA A 26 -7.25 20.70 -16.44
N ALA A 27 -5.98 20.97 -16.81
CA ALA A 27 -4.96 19.93 -16.90
C ALA A 27 -4.70 19.26 -15.55
N ARG A 28 -4.62 20.02 -14.45
CA ARG A 28 -4.50 19.48 -13.08
C ARG A 28 -5.71 18.62 -12.70
N SER A 29 -6.91 19.04 -13.06
CA SER A 29 -8.13 18.28 -12.79
C SER A 29 -8.15 16.95 -13.54
N VAL A 30 -7.74 16.92 -14.80
CA VAL A 30 -7.62 15.69 -15.59
C VAL A 30 -6.58 14.75 -14.99
N GLU A 31 -5.41 15.27 -14.61
CA GLU A 31 -4.37 14.45 -13.98
C GLU A 31 -4.82 13.89 -12.63
N ALA A 32 -5.48 14.68 -11.80
CA ALA A 32 -6.07 14.22 -10.54
C ALA A 32 -7.10 13.09 -10.78
N ALA A 33 -7.95 13.24 -11.79
CA ALA A 33 -8.91 12.20 -12.15
C ALA A 33 -8.22 10.89 -12.58
N ARG A 34 -7.12 10.99 -13.34
CA ARG A 34 -6.30 9.82 -13.74
C ARG A 34 -5.67 9.13 -12.53
N LEU A 35 -5.10 9.88 -11.61
CA LEU A 35 -4.50 9.34 -10.38
C LEU A 35 -5.56 8.62 -9.52
N LEU A 36 -6.73 9.22 -9.36
CA LEU A 36 -7.84 8.60 -8.64
C LEU A 36 -8.34 7.31 -9.32
N ALA A 37 -8.45 7.32 -10.65
CA ALA A 37 -8.83 6.13 -11.41
C ALA A 37 -7.80 5.01 -11.23
N ARG A 38 -6.50 5.33 -11.28
CA ARG A 38 -5.42 4.35 -11.04
C ARG A 38 -5.45 3.79 -9.63
N ALA A 39 -5.65 4.63 -8.61
CA ALA A 39 -5.76 4.18 -7.23
C ALA A 39 -6.92 3.20 -7.04
N ARG A 40 -8.09 3.51 -7.60
CA ARG A 40 -9.26 2.61 -7.56
C ARG A 40 -9.01 1.30 -8.29
N GLU A 41 -8.33 1.34 -9.43
CA GLU A 41 -7.98 0.16 -10.21
C GLU A 41 -7.03 -0.77 -9.44
N VAL A 42 -6.01 -0.21 -8.76
CA VAL A 42 -5.11 -0.99 -7.90
C VAL A 42 -5.90 -1.69 -6.80
N LEU A 43 -6.76 -0.96 -6.09
CA LEU A 43 -7.59 -1.53 -5.03
C LEU A 43 -8.51 -2.65 -5.55
N ARG A 44 -9.08 -2.49 -6.75
CA ARG A 44 -9.90 -3.52 -7.38
C ARG A 44 -9.09 -4.79 -7.67
N ILE A 45 -7.92 -4.65 -8.28
CA ILE A 45 -7.02 -5.77 -8.59
C ILE A 45 -6.61 -6.50 -7.31
N GLU A 46 -6.23 -5.77 -6.27
CA GLU A 46 -5.84 -6.36 -4.99
C GLU A 46 -7.02 -7.07 -4.30
N ALA A 47 -8.20 -6.46 -4.31
CA ALA A 47 -9.39 -7.07 -3.74
C ALA A 47 -9.77 -8.38 -4.47
N GLU A 48 -9.71 -8.40 -5.80
CA GLU A 48 -9.96 -9.60 -6.61
C GLU A 48 -8.91 -10.68 -6.34
N ALA A 49 -7.63 -10.30 -6.22
CA ALA A 49 -6.56 -11.23 -5.89
C ALA A 49 -6.75 -11.86 -4.49
N VAL A 50 -7.18 -11.07 -3.50
CA VAL A 50 -7.51 -11.58 -2.16
C VAL A 50 -8.73 -12.50 -2.21
N ALA A 51 -9.79 -12.12 -2.94
CA ALA A 51 -10.98 -12.95 -3.09
C ALA A 51 -10.66 -14.30 -3.75
N ALA A 52 -9.77 -14.33 -4.73
CA ALA A 52 -9.33 -15.54 -5.41
C ALA A 52 -8.57 -16.51 -4.48
N LEU A 53 -8.02 -16.04 -3.36
CA LEU A 53 -7.37 -16.92 -2.38
C LEU A 53 -8.37 -17.89 -1.72
N ALA A 54 -9.65 -17.53 -1.61
CA ALA A 54 -10.66 -18.38 -1.00
C ALA A 54 -10.72 -19.76 -1.66
N ALA A 55 -10.60 -19.82 -2.99
CA ALA A 55 -10.58 -21.08 -3.74
C ALA A 55 -9.30 -21.93 -3.52
N ARG A 56 -8.27 -21.36 -2.89
CA ARG A 56 -6.99 -22.02 -2.60
C ARG A 56 -6.89 -22.50 -1.15
N ILE A 57 -7.87 -22.13 -0.31
CA ILE A 57 -7.97 -22.60 1.06
C ILE A 57 -8.58 -24.00 1.02
N ASP A 58 -7.77 -24.99 1.35
CA ASP A 58 -8.10 -26.41 1.31
C ASP A 58 -7.66 -27.12 2.60
N GLU A 59 -7.71 -28.46 2.62
CA GLU A 59 -7.34 -29.27 3.77
C GLU A 59 -5.88 -29.08 4.21
N ARG A 60 -4.98 -28.69 3.31
CA ARG A 60 -3.57 -28.39 3.65
C ARG A 60 -3.49 -27.17 4.56
N PHE A 61 -4.35 -26.17 4.33
CA PHE A 61 -4.45 -25.01 5.21
C PHE A 61 -4.98 -25.42 6.59
N ALA A 62 -6.02 -26.26 6.65
CA ALA A 62 -6.56 -26.78 7.90
C ALA A 62 -5.49 -27.56 8.67
N ALA A 63 -4.77 -28.46 8.01
CA ALA A 63 -3.67 -29.22 8.61
C ALA A 63 -2.55 -28.32 9.16
N ALA A 64 -2.20 -27.25 8.45
CA ALA A 64 -1.22 -26.26 8.94
C ALA A 64 -1.72 -25.55 10.21
N CYS A 65 -2.99 -25.18 10.26
CA CYS A 65 -3.60 -24.60 11.45
C CYS A 65 -3.58 -25.57 12.64
N GLU A 66 -3.91 -26.84 12.42
CA GLU A 66 -3.88 -27.88 13.46
C GLU A 66 -2.46 -28.07 14.02
N LEU A 67 -1.44 -28.10 13.17
CA LEU A 67 -0.04 -28.19 13.60
C LEU A 67 0.36 -27.00 14.49
N ILE A 68 -0.06 -25.79 14.12
CA ILE A 68 0.21 -24.58 14.92
C ILE A 68 -0.53 -24.65 16.27
N LEU A 69 -1.80 -25.05 16.27
CA LEU A 69 -2.61 -25.16 17.48
C LEU A 69 -2.12 -26.26 18.42
N ALA A 70 -1.61 -27.37 17.89
CA ALA A 70 -1.04 -28.47 18.67
C ALA A 70 0.39 -28.22 19.14
N CYS A 71 1.03 -27.14 18.69
CA CYS A 71 2.41 -26.83 19.02
C CYS A 71 2.57 -26.56 20.53
N ARG A 72 3.38 -27.38 21.21
CA ARG A 72 3.69 -27.20 22.64
C ARG A 72 4.91 -26.33 22.90
N GLY A 73 5.68 -26.05 21.85
CA GLY A 73 6.85 -25.18 21.88
C GLY A 73 6.52 -23.77 21.40
N ARG A 74 7.25 -23.33 20.40
CA ARG A 74 7.12 -22.00 19.79
C ARG A 74 6.98 -22.13 18.29
N VAL A 75 6.14 -21.30 17.70
CA VAL A 75 6.07 -21.15 16.25
C VAL A 75 7.13 -20.16 15.80
N VAL A 76 8.08 -20.61 15.00
CA VAL A 76 9.12 -19.77 14.44
C VAL A 76 8.71 -19.32 13.05
N VAL A 77 8.65 -18.00 12.83
CA VAL A 77 8.32 -17.42 11.53
C VAL A 77 9.56 -16.77 10.95
N THR A 78 9.88 -17.06 9.71
CA THR A 78 11.10 -16.58 9.06
C THR A 78 10.82 -16.03 7.67
N GLY A 79 11.68 -15.14 7.19
CA GLY A 79 11.60 -14.54 5.86
C GLY A 79 12.60 -13.44 5.65
N MET A 80 12.94 -13.16 4.39
CA MET A 80 13.85 -12.09 3.99
C MET A 80 13.11 -10.95 3.30
N GLY A 81 13.67 -9.73 3.38
CA GLY A 81 13.14 -8.56 2.69
C GLY A 81 11.66 -8.31 3.03
N LYS A 82 10.83 -8.12 2.02
CA LYS A 82 9.39 -7.85 2.19
C LYS A 82 8.67 -9.00 2.92
N SER A 83 9.03 -10.24 2.62
CA SER A 83 8.49 -11.42 3.32
C SER A 83 8.86 -11.41 4.81
N GLY A 84 10.06 -10.93 5.17
CA GLY A 84 10.48 -10.78 6.55
C GLY A 84 9.62 -9.79 7.34
N HIS A 85 9.22 -8.67 6.72
CA HIS A 85 8.30 -7.72 7.36
C HIS A 85 6.91 -8.34 7.63
N VAL A 86 6.39 -9.10 6.68
CA VAL A 86 5.12 -9.83 6.84
C VAL A 86 5.27 -10.92 7.91
N ALA A 87 6.37 -11.67 7.91
CA ALA A 87 6.66 -12.72 8.87
C ALA A 87 6.74 -12.18 10.31
N ARG A 88 7.38 -11.01 10.53
CA ARG A 88 7.40 -10.34 11.84
C ARG A 88 5.98 -10.00 12.33
N LYS A 89 5.11 -9.50 11.43
CA LYS A 89 3.72 -9.20 11.76
C LYS A 89 2.96 -10.48 12.14
N ILE A 90 3.14 -11.57 11.40
CA ILE A 90 2.50 -12.86 11.68
C ILE A 90 2.94 -13.37 13.06
N ALA A 91 4.26 -13.39 13.34
CA ALA A 91 4.78 -13.81 14.63
C ALA A 91 4.20 -13.00 15.80
N ALA A 92 4.19 -11.67 15.65
CA ALA A 92 3.61 -10.78 16.66
C ALA A 92 2.12 -11.02 16.87
N THR A 93 1.36 -11.27 15.79
CA THR A 93 -0.07 -11.58 15.88
C THR A 93 -0.31 -12.90 16.61
N LEU A 94 0.41 -13.97 16.24
CA LEU A 94 0.33 -15.25 16.91
C LEU A 94 0.62 -15.13 18.42
N ALA A 95 1.71 -14.43 18.77
CA ALA A 95 2.09 -14.21 20.17
C ALA A 95 1.01 -13.43 20.95
N SER A 96 0.42 -12.39 20.35
CA SER A 96 -0.62 -11.58 20.99
C SER A 96 -1.96 -12.29 21.14
N THR A 97 -2.19 -13.35 20.37
CA THR A 97 -3.41 -14.17 20.39
C THR A 97 -3.26 -15.49 21.16
N GLY A 98 -2.13 -15.66 21.86
CA GLY A 98 -1.92 -16.79 22.78
C GLY A 98 -1.08 -17.95 22.23
N THR A 99 -0.61 -17.86 20.97
CA THR A 99 0.32 -18.85 20.41
C THR A 99 1.76 -18.35 20.55
N PRO A 100 2.62 -18.97 21.39
CA PRO A 100 4.01 -18.56 21.54
C PRO A 100 4.71 -18.57 20.18
N SER A 101 5.17 -17.40 19.74
CA SER A 101 5.78 -17.22 18.43
C SER A 101 6.82 -16.12 18.44
N PHE A 102 7.82 -16.25 17.58
CA PHE A 102 8.82 -15.20 17.33
C PHE A 102 9.34 -15.27 15.89
N PHE A 103 9.94 -14.18 15.47
CA PHE A 103 10.56 -14.07 14.15
C PHE A 103 12.06 -14.29 14.24
N VAL A 104 12.62 -15.06 13.29
CA VAL A 104 14.06 -15.21 13.10
C VAL A 104 14.42 -14.83 11.66
N HIS A 105 15.40 -13.96 11.52
CA HIS A 105 15.91 -13.63 10.18
C HIS A 105 16.80 -14.76 9.68
N PRO A 106 16.65 -15.26 8.43
CA PRO A 106 17.42 -16.42 7.95
C PRO A 106 18.95 -16.25 8.03
N ALA A 107 19.44 -15.02 7.80
CA ALA A 107 20.88 -14.76 7.92
C ALA A 107 21.36 -14.83 9.38
N GLU A 108 20.56 -14.32 10.35
CA GLU A 108 20.88 -14.39 11.78
C GLU A 108 20.83 -15.83 12.27
N ALA A 109 19.86 -16.62 11.78
CA ALA A 109 19.80 -18.07 12.03
C ALA A 109 21.10 -18.77 11.65
N SER A 110 21.70 -18.42 10.50
CA SER A 110 22.95 -18.99 10.04
C SER A 110 24.18 -18.62 10.90
N HIS A 111 24.06 -17.56 11.69
CA HIS A 111 25.11 -17.02 12.54
C HIS A 111 24.96 -17.32 14.04
N GLY A 112 24.05 -18.21 14.40
CA GLY A 112 23.92 -18.68 15.77
C GLY A 112 22.50 -18.67 16.36
N ASP A 113 21.55 -17.92 15.78
CA ASP A 113 20.19 -17.81 16.30
C ASP A 113 19.38 -19.10 16.14
N LEU A 114 19.87 -20.11 15.41
CA LEU A 114 19.32 -21.47 15.41
C LEU A 114 19.25 -22.09 16.82
N GLY A 115 20.11 -21.65 17.75
CA GLY A 115 20.05 -22.06 19.14
C GLY A 115 18.85 -21.56 19.92
N MET A 116 18.04 -20.65 19.35
CA MET A 116 16.78 -20.16 19.94
C MET A 116 15.54 -21.00 19.56
N ILE A 117 15.70 -21.93 18.62
CA ILE A 117 14.63 -22.77 18.05
C ILE A 117 14.50 -24.07 18.83
#